data_f28ab027ef56aa9d3acbc59fab1d5b5c
#
_entry.id   f28ab027ef56aa9d3acbc59fab1d5b5c
#
_cell.length_a   1.000
_cell.length_b   1.000
_cell.length_c   1.000
_cell.angle_alpha   90.00
_cell.angle_beta   90.00
_cell.angle_gamma   90.00
#
_symmetry.space_group_name_H-M   'P 1'
#
loop_
_entity.id
_entity.type
_entity.pdbx_description
1 polymer ?
#
loop_
_entity_poly.entity_id
_entity_poly.type
_entity_poly.pdbx_seq_one_letter_code
_entity_poly.pdbx_strand_id
1 'polypeptide(L)'
;MTDRHILTPAEGISSDGYITDQDCFSSVRYRGMRADINGCGWIAAYNLRHALGQEADWDEVRQEMDAMHTLRFPGPTLMRIMRSYLAKYVPDYRETAGREEAAQAAKESFAGIFRYQEGHEPHFISFVRQPDGRFRFFNVTDGLEDCVMPMSRFQEEHLIRGHVIALTVSEDGADREESSRGTT
;
A
#
# COMPACT_ATOMS: atom_id res chain seq x y z
N MET A 1 -24.36 8.53 -26.99
CA MET A 1 -23.84 7.44 -26.15
C MET A 1 -22.34 7.67 -26.06
N THR A 2 -21.86 8.23 -24.95
CA THR A 2 -20.43 8.39 -24.71
C THR A 2 -19.89 7.01 -24.33
N ASP A 3 -19.05 6.44 -25.19
CA ASP A 3 -18.26 5.25 -24.84
C ASP A 3 -17.52 5.54 -23.52
N ARG A 4 -17.93 4.91 -22.44
CA ARG A 4 -17.15 4.93 -21.21
C ARG A 4 -15.92 4.07 -21.47
N HIS A 5 -14.76 4.71 -21.60
CA HIS A 5 -13.50 4.00 -21.60
C HIS A 5 -13.41 3.13 -20.35
N ILE A 6 -13.29 1.82 -20.54
CA ILE A 6 -13.11 0.89 -19.43
C ILE A 6 -11.61 0.89 -19.11
N LEU A 7 -11.24 1.47 -17.95
CA LEU A 7 -9.87 1.48 -17.46
C LEU A 7 -9.34 0.04 -17.29
N THR A 8 -8.07 -0.13 -17.58
CA THR A 8 -7.38 -1.43 -17.47
C THR A 8 -6.33 -1.39 -16.36
N PRO A 9 -5.93 -2.53 -15.77
CA PRO A 9 -4.88 -2.58 -14.78
C PRO A 9 -3.57 -1.90 -15.21
N ALA A 10 -3.22 -1.99 -16.49
CA ALA A 10 -2.00 -1.36 -17.02
C ALA A 10 -2.01 0.18 -16.92
N GLU A 11 -3.18 0.81 -16.97
CA GLU A 11 -3.33 2.27 -16.84
C GLU A 11 -3.19 2.73 -15.39
N GLY A 12 -3.43 1.84 -14.41
CA GLY A 12 -3.26 2.10 -12.98
C GLY A 12 -1.86 1.80 -12.44
N ILE A 13 -0.92 1.41 -13.32
CA ILE A 13 0.47 1.09 -12.95
C ILE A 13 1.39 2.15 -13.55
N SER A 14 2.18 2.80 -12.70
CA SER A 14 3.17 3.79 -13.12
C SER A 14 4.34 3.15 -13.89
N SER A 15 5.10 3.97 -14.63
CA SER A 15 6.24 3.51 -15.43
C SER A 15 7.35 2.83 -14.59
N ASP A 16 7.42 3.11 -13.31
CA ASP A 16 8.34 2.50 -12.35
C ASP A 16 7.69 1.36 -11.53
N GLY A 17 6.51 0.87 -11.95
CA GLY A 17 5.91 -0.38 -11.50
C GLY A 17 4.96 -0.27 -10.29
N TYR A 18 4.74 0.91 -9.73
CA TYR A 18 3.80 1.07 -8.61
C TYR A 18 2.36 1.14 -9.09
N ILE A 19 1.44 0.55 -8.32
CA ILE A 19 0.01 0.75 -8.53
C ILE A 19 -0.38 2.09 -7.89
N THR A 20 -0.81 3.03 -8.73
CA THR A 20 -1.17 4.40 -8.33
C THR A 20 -2.66 4.62 -8.26
N ASP A 21 -3.45 3.87 -9.03
CA ASP A 21 -4.89 4.03 -9.15
C ASP A 21 -5.63 2.69 -9.06
N GLN A 22 -6.40 2.52 -7.98
CA GLN A 22 -7.24 1.35 -7.73
C GLN A 22 -8.40 1.23 -8.72
N ASP A 23 -8.94 2.33 -9.24
CA ASP A 23 -10.11 2.35 -10.10
C ASP A 23 -9.85 1.60 -11.41
N CYS A 24 -8.59 1.52 -11.84
CA CYS A 24 -8.15 0.77 -13.01
C CYS A 24 -8.32 -0.75 -12.87
N PHE A 25 -8.59 -1.25 -11.66
CA PHE A 25 -8.72 -2.69 -11.35
C PHE A 25 -10.18 -3.16 -11.26
N SER A 26 -11.12 -2.47 -11.91
CA SER A 26 -12.55 -2.82 -11.90
C SER A 26 -12.87 -4.19 -12.50
N SER A 27 -12.04 -4.69 -13.42
CA SER A 27 -12.14 -6.03 -14.02
C SER A 27 -11.57 -7.15 -13.13
N VAL A 28 -10.77 -6.79 -12.12
CA VAL A 28 -10.11 -7.71 -11.21
C VAL A 28 -11.02 -8.03 -10.02
N ARG A 29 -11.00 -9.27 -9.55
CA ARG A 29 -11.77 -9.70 -8.38
C ARG A 29 -10.85 -9.95 -7.18
N TYR A 30 -11.29 -9.45 -6.03
CA TYR A 30 -10.68 -9.71 -4.73
C TYR A 30 -11.78 -9.95 -3.71
N ARG A 31 -11.72 -11.08 -2.98
CA ARG A 31 -12.75 -11.49 -2.01
C ARG A 31 -14.18 -11.44 -2.54
N GLY A 32 -14.36 -11.84 -3.80
CA GLY A 32 -15.68 -11.86 -4.46
C GLY A 32 -16.22 -10.50 -4.91
N MET A 33 -15.53 -9.40 -4.61
CA MET A 33 -15.88 -8.05 -5.06
C MET A 33 -14.94 -7.56 -6.16
N ARG A 34 -15.28 -6.45 -6.81
CA ARG A 34 -14.40 -5.75 -7.73
C ARG A 34 -13.26 -5.09 -6.93
N ALA A 35 -12.03 -5.16 -7.46
CA ALA A 35 -10.88 -4.65 -6.75
C ALA A 35 -10.81 -3.12 -6.67
N ASP A 36 -11.48 -2.40 -7.57
CA ASP A 36 -11.68 -0.95 -7.47
C ASP A 36 -12.46 -0.52 -6.21
N ILE A 37 -13.22 -1.45 -5.59
CA ILE A 37 -13.98 -1.20 -4.37
C ILE A 37 -13.21 -1.60 -3.12
N ASN A 38 -12.48 -2.74 -3.16
CA ASN A 38 -11.91 -3.33 -1.94
C ASN A 38 -10.42 -3.71 -2.04
N GLY A 39 -9.74 -3.28 -3.12
CA GLY A 39 -8.36 -3.66 -3.44
C GLY A 39 -7.28 -2.95 -2.65
N CYS A 40 -7.57 -1.86 -1.96
CA CYS A 40 -6.55 -1.00 -1.35
C CYS A 40 -5.51 -1.76 -0.49
N GLY A 41 -5.92 -2.82 0.21
CA GLY A 41 -5.01 -3.55 1.08
C GLY A 41 -3.95 -4.35 0.32
N TRP A 42 -4.32 -5.14 -0.69
CA TRP A 42 -3.34 -5.91 -1.46
C TRP A 42 -2.49 -4.98 -2.36
N ILE A 43 -3.07 -3.88 -2.85
CA ILE A 43 -2.32 -2.85 -3.59
C ILE A 43 -1.23 -2.25 -2.71
N ALA A 44 -1.57 -1.86 -1.48
CA ALA A 44 -0.59 -1.32 -0.54
C ALA A 44 0.52 -2.34 -0.20
N ALA A 45 0.17 -3.61 -0.03
CA ALA A 45 1.12 -4.69 0.21
C ALA A 45 2.06 -4.93 -0.99
N TYR A 46 1.52 -4.93 -2.21
CA TYR A 46 2.30 -5.02 -3.43
C TYR A 46 3.29 -3.87 -3.55
N ASN A 47 2.81 -2.63 -3.43
CA ASN A 47 3.65 -1.43 -3.53
C ASN A 47 4.77 -1.42 -2.48
N LEU A 48 4.50 -1.87 -1.24
CA LEU A 48 5.54 -1.96 -0.23
C LEU A 48 6.62 -2.98 -0.61
N ARG A 49 6.24 -4.17 -1.07
CA ARG A 49 7.21 -5.18 -1.55
C ARG A 49 8.02 -4.66 -2.74
N HIS A 50 7.36 -3.98 -3.68
CA HIS A 50 8.01 -3.37 -4.81
C HIS A 50 9.04 -2.30 -4.38
N ALA A 51 8.68 -1.45 -3.41
CA ALA A 51 9.59 -0.45 -2.82
C ALA A 51 10.84 -1.06 -2.19
N LEU A 52 10.72 -2.28 -1.65
CA LEU A 52 11.83 -3.04 -1.06
C LEU A 52 12.63 -3.83 -2.10
N GLY A 53 12.40 -3.64 -3.39
CA GLY A 53 13.08 -4.35 -4.47
C GLY A 53 12.74 -5.83 -4.56
N GLN A 54 11.68 -6.29 -3.89
CA GLN A 54 11.23 -7.67 -3.97
C GLN A 54 10.50 -7.91 -5.29
N GLU A 55 10.95 -8.89 -6.06
CA GLU A 55 10.21 -9.32 -7.24
C GLU A 55 8.87 -9.93 -6.81
N ALA A 56 7.78 -9.34 -7.26
CA ALA A 56 6.43 -9.82 -7.03
C ALA A 56 5.53 -9.40 -8.18
N ASP A 57 4.72 -10.32 -8.66
CA ASP A 57 3.61 -9.97 -9.54
C ASP A 57 2.43 -9.49 -8.70
N TRP A 58 1.76 -8.44 -9.14
CA TRP A 58 0.63 -7.88 -8.38
C TRP A 58 -0.54 -8.87 -8.26
N ASP A 59 -0.77 -9.71 -9.27
CA ASP A 59 -1.84 -10.70 -9.23
C ASP A 59 -1.52 -11.85 -8.27
N GLU A 60 -0.24 -12.23 -8.16
CA GLU A 60 0.23 -13.19 -7.15
C GLU A 60 0.00 -12.65 -5.74
N VAL A 61 0.38 -11.39 -5.47
CA VAL A 61 0.13 -10.73 -4.16
C VAL A 61 -1.37 -10.73 -3.83
N ARG A 62 -2.21 -10.37 -4.80
CA ARG A 62 -3.66 -10.37 -4.66
C ARG A 62 -4.20 -11.77 -4.32
N GLN A 63 -3.78 -12.80 -5.08
CA GLN A 63 -4.22 -14.18 -4.87
C GLN A 63 -3.78 -14.73 -3.52
N GLU A 64 -2.54 -14.48 -3.10
CA GLU A 64 -2.04 -14.90 -1.80
C GLU A 64 -2.82 -14.26 -0.65
N MET A 65 -3.03 -12.94 -0.71
CA MET A 65 -3.81 -12.24 0.32
C MET A 65 -5.27 -12.69 0.33
N ASP A 66 -5.86 -12.99 -0.82
CA ASP A 66 -7.21 -13.57 -0.90
C ASP A 66 -7.26 -14.95 -0.23
N ALA A 67 -6.28 -15.80 -0.49
CA ALA A 67 -6.18 -17.15 0.10
C ALA A 67 -5.99 -17.15 1.63
N MET A 68 -5.36 -16.10 2.19
CA MET A 68 -5.21 -15.95 3.65
C MET A 68 -6.54 -15.63 4.37
N HIS A 69 -7.58 -15.24 3.65
CA HIS A 69 -8.89 -15.02 4.22
C HIS A 69 -9.64 -16.33 4.43
N THR A 70 -9.75 -16.77 5.68
CA THR A 70 -10.48 -18.01 6.05
C THR A 70 -12.00 -17.91 5.85
N LEU A 71 -12.55 -16.71 5.93
CA LEU A 71 -13.97 -16.44 5.72
C LEU A 71 -14.17 -15.87 4.32
N ARG A 72 -15.00 -16.55 3.52
CA ARG A 72 -15.33 -16.15 2.13
C ARG A 72 -16.40 -15.05 2.05
N PHE A 73 -16.46 -14.15 3.02
CA PHE A 73 -17.35 -13.00 2.94
C PHE A 73 -16.71 -11.87 2.12
N PRO A 74 -17.46 -11.23 1.23
CA PRO A 74 -17.02 -10.01 0.56
C PRO A 74 -16.61 -8.93 1.57
N GLY A 75 -15.61 -8.13 1.23
CA GLY A 75 -15.21 -7.02 2.11
C GLY A 75 -13.75 -6.59 1.94
N PRO A 76 -13.33 -5.57 2.67
CA PRO A 76 -11.97 -5.05 2.62
C PRO A 76 -10.95 -6.02 3.22
N THR A 77 -9.68 -5.74 2.98
CA THR A 77 -8.57 -6.43 3.65
C THR A 77 -8.63 -6.20 5.15
N LEU A 78 -8.59 -7.27 5.92
CA LEU A 78 -8.55 -7.19 7.37
C LEU A 78 -7.11 -6.95 7.87
N MET A 79 -6.93 -6.16 8.93
CA MET A 79 -5.60 -5.92 9.54
C MET A 79 -4.84 -7.20 9.89
N ARG A 80 -5.54 -8.22 10.38
CA ARG A 80 -4.91 -9.54 10.68
C ARG A 80 -4.27 -10.16 9.43
N ILE A 81 -4.90 -10.01 8.26
CA ILE A 81 -4.38 -10.53 6.99
C ILE A 81 -3.17 -9.71 6.56
N MET A 82 -3.25 -8.38 6.63
CA MET A 82 -2.12 -7.51 6.36
C MET A 82 -0.92 -7.87 7.24
N ARG A 83 -1.12 -8.01 8.56
CA ARG A 83 -0.06 -8.42 9.50
C ARG A 83 0.53 -9.78 9.15
N SER A 84 -0.31 -10.78 8.86
CA SER A 84 0.15 -12.12 8.49
C SER A 84 0.94 -12.11 7.19
N TYR A 85 0.50 -11.32 6.21
CA TYR A 85 1.18 -11.16 4.93
C TYR A 85 2.54 -10.49 5.12
N LEU A 86 2.60 -9.36 5.84
CA LEU A 86 3.85 -8.65 6.08
C LEU A 86 4.83 -9.48 6.94
N ALA A 87 4.35 -10.21 7.94
CA ALA A 87 5.21 -11.11 8.72
C ALA A 87 5.89 -12.19 7.86
N LYS A 88 5.28 -12.57 6.73
CA LYS A 88 5.86 -13.54 5.77
C LYS A 88 6.90 -12.89 4.85
N TYR A 89 6.63 -11.70 4.33
CA TYR A 89 7.41 -11.08 3.25
C TYR A 89 8.24 -9.87 3.68
N VAL A 90 7.90 -9.25 4.80
CA VAL A 90 8.54 -8.04 5.34
C VAL A 90 8.69 -8.20 6.86
N PRO A 91 9.46 -9.19 7.36
CA PRO A 91 9.48 -9.58 8.77
C PRO A 91 9.95 -8.46 9.71
N ASP A 92 10.74 -7.51 9.21
CA ASP A 92 11.29 -6.40 9.99
C ASP A 92 10.35 -5.17 10.05
N TYR A 93 9.11 -5.27 9.56
CA TYR A 93 8.18 -4.17 9.68
C TYR A 93 7.83 -3.84 11.13
N ARG A 94 7.59 -2.56 11.39
CA ARG A 94 7.14 -2.06 12.70
C ARG A 94 5.72 -1.54 12.59
N GLU A 95 4.90 -1.83 13.58
CA GLU A 95 3.54 -1.32 13.67
C GLU A 95 3.47 -0.23 14.73
N THR A 96 2.87 0.90 14.35
CA THR A 96 2.62 2.04 15.24
C THR A 96 1.17 2.48 15.09
N ALA A 97 0.48 2.72 16.19
CA ALA A 97 -0.89 3.19 16.22
C ALA A 97 -0.98 4.58 16.85
N GLY A 98 -1.95 5.35 16.39
CA GLY A 98 -2.09 6.77 16.77
C GLY A 98 -1.60 7.68 15.65
N ARG A 99 -2.29 8.82 15.47
CA ARG A 99 -2.04 9.74 14.36
C ARG A 99 -0.62 10.32 14.36
N GLU A 100 -0.20 10.83 15.52
CA GLU A 100 1.08 11.51 15.66
C GLU A 100 2.23 10.51 15.65
N GLU A 101 2.08 9.42 16.39
CA GLU A 101 3.06 8.35 16.49
C GLU A 101 3.24 7.63 15.15
N ALA A 102 2.17 7.38 14.41
CA ALA A 102 2.21 6.77 13.08
C ALA A 102 2.91 7.69 12.06
N ALA A 103 2.61 8.99 12.10
CA ALA A 103 3.26 9.96 11.22
C ALA A 103 4.75 10.13 11.55
N GLN A 104 5.12 10.08 12.85
CA GLN A 104 6.52 10.15 13.26
C GLN A 104 7.28 8.90 12.83
N ALA A 105 6.71 7.71 13.08
CA ALA A 105 7.31 6.45 12.62
C ALA A 105 7.53 6.43 11.10
N ALA A 106 6.56 6.94 10.32
CA ALA A 106 6.68 7.05 8.89
C ALA A 106 7.78 8.03 8.43
N LYS A 107 7.97 9.16 9.13
CA LYS A 107 9.07 10.10 8.85
C LYS A 107 10.46 9.48 9.00
N GLU A 108 10.59 8.50 9.89
CA GLU A 108 11.84 7.82 10.22
C GLU A 108 12.08 6.57 9.38
N SER A 109 11.11 6.21 8.53
CA SER A 109 11.15 4.99 7.73
C SER A 109 11.50 5.26 6.26
N PHE A 110 11.95 4.20 5.57
CA PHE A 110 12.17 4.20 4.12
C PHE A 110 10.84 4.08 3.37
N ALA A 111 10.00 3.14 3.77
CA ALA A 111 8.72 2.86 3.13
C ALA A 111 7.70 2.34 4.15
N GLY A 112 6.44 2.30 3.77
CA GLY A 112 5.42 1.74 4.64
C GLY A 112 4.03 1.78 4.07
N ILE A 113 3.08 1.38 4.94
CA ILE A 113 1.66 1.39 4.69
C ILE A 113 0.98 2.17 5.78
N PHE A 114 0.08 3.08 5.41
CA PHE A 114 -0.92 3.62 6.33
C PHE A 114 -2.24 2.89 6.17
N ARG A 115 -2.86 2.58 7.30
CA ARG A 115 -4.30 2.32 7.38
C ARG A 115 -4.93 3.46 8.15
N TYR A 116 -5.85 4.16 7.53
CA TYR A 116 -6.58 5.27 8.16
C TYR A 116 -8.05 5.23 7.76
N GLN A 117 -8.85 6.07 8.40
CA GLN A 117 -10.27 6.18 8.10
C GLN A 117 -10.48 7.23 7.03
N GLU A 118 -11.10 6.83 5.93
CA GLU A 118 -11.55 7.73 4.89
C GLU A 118 -13.08 7.70 4.82
N GLY A 119 -13.69 8.85 5.14
CA GLY A 119 -15.14 8.86 5.32
C GLY A 119 -15.59 7.84 6.37
N HIS A 120 -16.29 6.80 5.95
CA HIS A 120 -16.80 5.73 6.82
C HIS A 120 -16.03 4.42 6.68
N GLU A 121 -15.10 4.31 5.72
CA GLU A 121 -14.40 3.08 5.42
C GLU A 121 -12.91 3.16 5.73
N PRO A 122 -12.29 2.04 6.17
CA PRO A 122 -10.85 1.99 6.33
C PRO A 122 -10.18 1.92 4.96
N HIS A 123 -9.19 2.76 4.74
CA HIS A 123 -8.38 2.78 3.52
C HIS A 123 -6.93 2.42 3.82
N PHE A 124 -6.29 1.70 2.88
CA PHE A 124 -4.87 1.38 2.91
C PHE A 124 -4.17 2.12 1.78
N ILE A 125 -3.10 2.80 2.10
CA ILE A 125 -2.17 3.38 1.11
C ILE A 125 -0.77 2.94 1.43
N SER A 126 0.11 3.00 0.44
CA SER A 126 1.55 2.83 0.64
C SER A 126 2.29 4.14 0.39
N PHE A 127 3.48 4.24 0.94
CA PHE A 127 4.36 5.39 0.74
C PHE A 127 5.82 4.96 0.67
N VAL A 128 6.63 5.77 -0.02
CA VAL A 128 8.08 5.60 -0.14
C VAL A 128 8.75 6.95 0.05
N ARG A 129 9.84 6.99 0.85
CA ARG A 129 10.66 8.17 1.01
C ARG A 129 11.42 8.46 -0.28
N GLN A 130 11.45 9.72 -0.68
CA GLN A 130 12.23 10.21 -1.81
C GLN A 130 13.58 10.73 -1.35
N PRO A 131 14.60 10.80 -2.24
CA PRO A 131 15.93 11.30 -1.90
C PRO A 131 15.95 12.74 -1.36
N ASP A 132 14.95 13.54 -1.69
CA ASP A 132 14.79 14.91 -1.21
C ASP A 132 14.07 15.02 0.16
N GLY A 133 13.77 13.88 0.79
CA GLY A 133 13.11 13.79 2.09
C GLY A 133 11.59 13.94 2.05
N ARG A 134 11.00 14.15 0.87
CA ARG A 134 9.55 14.05 0.68
C ARG A 134 9.13 12.57 0.60
N PHE A 135 7.82 12.35 0.56
CA PHE A 135 7.25 11.01 0.40
C PHE A 135 6.35 10.96 -0.82
N ARG A 136 6.46 9.89 -1.58
CA ARG A 136 5.52 9.55 -2.62
C ARG A 136 4.49 8.60 -2.04
N PHE A 137 3.22 8.97 -2.15
CA PHE A 137 2.08 8.20 -1.67
C PHE A 137 1.35 7.57 -2.86
N PHE A 138 0.88 6.35 -2.70
CA PHE A 138 0.24 5.58 -3.76
C PHE A 138 -1.16 5.18 -3.36
N ASN A 139 -2.07 5.17 -4.34
CA ASN A 139 -3.47 4.80 -4.16
C ASN A 139 -4.19 5.71 -3.15
N VAL A 140 -3.88 7.00 -3.19
CA VAL A 140 -4.57 8.02 -2.41
C VAL A 140 -5.84 8.38 -3.17
N THR A 141 -7.00 8.30 -2.52
CA THR A 141 -8.26 8.79 -3.08
C THR A 141 -8.18 10.30 -3.30
N ASP A 142 -8.76 10.78 -4.35
CA ASP A 142 -8.86 12.15 -4.89
C ASP A 142 -8.17 12.32 -6.25
N GLY A 143 -7.84 11.21 -6.95
CA GLY A 143 -7.36 11.25 -8.34
C GLY A 143 -5.96 11.85 -8.51
N LEU A 144 -5.16 11.87 -7.45
CA LEU A 144 -3.77 12.30 -7.50
C LEU A 144 -2.90 11.10 -7.86
N GLU A 145 -2.68 10.87 -9.15
CA GLU A 145 -1.86 9.79 -9.69
C GLU A 145 -0.43 9.77 -9.12
N ASP A 146 0.08 10.91 -8.65
CA ASP A 146 1.45 11.05 -8.16
C ASP A 146 1.54 12.04 -6.99
N CYS A 147 1.16 11.57 -5.82
CA CYS A 147 1.14 12.39 -4.62
C CYS A 147 2.52 12.41 -3.96
N VAL A 148 3.35 13.41 -4.30
CA VAL A 148 4.66 13.64 -3.65
C VAL A 148 4.60 14.87 -2.77
N MET A 149 4.68 14.67 -1.45
CA MET A 149 4.60 15.77 -0.48
C MET A 149 5.37 15.47 0.81
N PRO A 150 5.63 16.48 1.66
CA PRO A 150 6.10 16.25 3.02
C PRO A 150 5.09 15.44 3.84
N MET A 151 5.57 14.59 4.75
CA MET A 151 4.70 13.78 5.63
C MET A 151 3.77 14.66 6.48
N SER A 152 4.21 15.84 6.90
CA SER A 152 3.37 16.78 7.66
C SER A 152 2.13 17.21 6.87
N ARG A 153 2.30 17.51 5.59
CA ARG A 153 1.18 17.89 4.72
C ARG A 153 0.20 16.73 4.53
N PHE A 154 0.71 15.52 4.25
CA PHE A 154 -0.12 14.33 4.17
C PHE A 154 -0.90 14.08 5.46
N GLN A 155 -0.24 14.26 6.61
CA GLN A 155 -0.87 14.13 7.93
C GLN A 155 -2.02 15.14 8.13
N GLU A 156 -1.84 16.36 7.68
CA GLU A 156 -2.86 17.41 7.80
C GLU A 156 -4.04 17.17 6.85
N GLU A 157 -3.78 16.74 5.63
CA GLU A 157 -4.82 16.58 4.59
C GLU A 157 -5.59 15.25 4.73
N HIS A 158 -4.92 14.16 5.05
CA HIS A 158 -5.48 12.81 4.98
C HIS A 158 -5.59 12.07 6.32
N LEU A 159 -4.65 12.26 7.26
CA LEU A 159 -4.68 11.56 8.55
C LEU A 159 -5.52 12.28 9.64
N ILE A 160 -6.47 13.12 9.25
CA ILE A 160 -7.16 14.05 10.16
C ILE A 160 -8.12 13.31 11.11
N ARG A 161 -8.69 12.18 10.71
CA ARG A 161 -9.81 11.54 11.45
C ARG A 161 -9.59 10.04 11.63
N GLY A 162 -10.03 9.55 12.79
CA GLY A 162 -10.14 8.12 13.06
C GLY A 162 -8.86 7.46 13.56
N HIS A 163 -8.88 6.13 13.55
CA HIS A 163 -7.78 5.30 14.01
C HIS A 163 -6.74 5.12 12.90
N VAL A 164 -5.54 5.62 13.12
CA VAL A 164 -4.42 5.51 12.19
C VAL A 164 -3.46 4.43 12.66
N ILE A 165 -3.08 3.55 11.75
CA ILE A 165 -2.01 2.56 11.95
C ILE A 165 -0.98 2.75 10.84
N ALA A 166 0.29 2.80 11.20
CA ALA A 166 1.41 2.73 10.27
C ALA A 166 2.13 1.38 10.41
N LEU A 167 2.44 0.79 9.26
CA LEU A 167 3.29 -0.39 9.13
C LEU A 167 4.51 0.05 8.34
N THR A 168 5.67 0.18 8.99
CA THR A 168 6.83 0.89 8.44
C THR A 168 8.07 0.01 8.38
N VAL A 169 8.96 0.29 7.42
CA VAL A 169 10.25 -0.38 7.24
C VAL A 169 11.35 0.66 7.26
N SER A 170 12.39 0.43 8.07
CA SER A 170 13.55 1.32 8.17
C SER A 170 14.54 1.11 7.02
N GLU A 171 15.43 2.08 6.77
CA GLU A 171 16.48 1.99 5.75
C GLU A 171 17.40 0.77 5.97
N ASP A 172 17.71 0.43 7.23
CA ASP A 172 18.54 -0.74 7.56
C ASP A 172 17.94 -2.08 7.11
N GLY A 173 16.62 -2.12 6.89
CA GLY A 173 15.91 -3.29 6.35
C GLY A 173 16.00 -3.41 4.83
N ALA A 174 16.17 -2.30 4.12
CA ALA A 174 16.27 -2.26 2.66
C ALA A 174 17.64 -2.73 2.16
N ASP A 175 18.72 -2.43 2.89
CA ASP A 175 20.11 -2.73 2.49
C ASP A 175 20.50 -4.23 2.66
N ARG A 176 19.73 -5.02 3.41
CA ARG A 176 20.07 -6.42 3.69
C ARG A 176 19.90 -7.35 2.49
N GLU A 177 19.04 -7.05 1.54
CA GLU A 177 18.85 -7.90 0.35
C GLU A 177 19.92 -7.70 -0.73
N GLU A 178 20.52 -6.51 -0.88
CA GLU A 178 21.63 -6.31 -1.81
C GLU A 178 22.90 -7.08 -1.40
N SER A 179 23.15 -7.21 -0.10
CA SER A 179 24.32 -7.94 0.42
C SER A 179 24.23 -9.46 0.27
N SER A 180 23.03 -10.02 0.15
CA SER A 180 22.85 -11.48 -0.01
C SER A 180 22.95 -11.96 -1.46
N ARG A 181 22.87 -11.08 -2.45
CA ARG A 181 22.97 -11.39 -3.90
C ARG A 181 24.42 -11.37 -4.43
N GLY A 182 25.38 -10.97 -3.60
CA GLY A 182 26.79 -10.78 -4.01
C GLY A 182 27.72 -11.97 -3.78
N THR A 183 27.23 -13.15 -3.37
CA THR A 183 28.11 -14.30 -3.09
C THR A 183 27.56 -15.56 -3.77
N THR A 184 27.80 -15.67 -5.07
CA THR A 184 27.81 -16.96 -5.81
C THR A 184 28.86 -16.91 -6.89
#